data_d8468537d404dde25b2d875c7b9e42c7
#
_entry.id   d8468537d404dde25b2d875c7b9e42c7
#
_cell.length_a   1.000
_cell.length_b   1.000
_cell.length_c   1.000
_cell.angle_alpha   90.00
_cell.angle_beta   90.00
_cell.angle_gamma   90.00
#
_symmetry.space_group_name_H-M   'P 1'
#
loop_
_entity.id
_entity.type
_entity.pdbx_description
1 polymer ?
#
loop_
_entity_poly.entity_id
_entity_poly.type
_entity_poly.pdbx_seq_one_letter_code
_entity_poly.pdbx_strand_id
1 'polypeptide(L)'
;MAKREETKGGLSGASACAEEVPAPAAPARGVFITFEGGDGVGKSTQIRFLARFLEERGRTVLRLREPGGTAVGEALRRVVLDPAHGTMSDRAELLIYEAARAQIVDEVIKPALSRGAIVLCDRFYDSTVAYQGAGRGLDGAFIETANGFACDGLAPDVTLLLAAPEATVRSRMERRGGADRLEQAGEAFHRRVADGFAAVAAAEPARVRTVRSERQRVATFRAVLAAVAPLLPEAAAALQGDGAVLEALVDRVMEEKHRERCEQARKKRRARSRSHRGGAASGNAHPGDRSRPCADGAVASRKDGDRRKDGSRKGGSRKGGGPKDGKKGARRG
;
A
#
# COMPACT_ATOMS: atom_id res chain seq x y z
N MET A 1 -26.51 -61.73 80.36
CA MET A 1 -25.69 -60.55 79.98
C MET A 1 -24.83 -60.99 78.80
N ALA A 2 -25.25 -60.67 77.58
CA ALA A 2 -24.58 -61.02 76.34
C ALA A 2 -24.14 -59.70 75.64
N LYS A 3 -22.83 -59.56 75.46
CA LYS A 3 -22.20 -58.46 74.73
C LYS A 3 -22.28 -58.77 73.23
N ARG A 4 -22.85 -57.84 72.45
CA ARG A 4 -22.82 -57.82 70.99
C ARG A 4 -21.48 -57.17 70.55
N GLU A 5 -20.74 -57.88 69.72
CA GLU A 5 -19.63 -57.36 68.93
C GLU A 5 -20.16 -56.77 67.61
N GLU A 6 -19.84 -55.52 67.40
CA GLU A 6 -20.08 -54.83 66.08
C GLU A 6 -18.81 -54.97 65.23
N THR A 7 -18.91 -55.65 64.11
CA THR A 7 -17.92 -55.71 63.05
C THR A 7 -18.06 -54.47 62.15
N LYS A 8 -17.08 -53.57 62.19
CA LYS A 8 -16.91 -52.46 61.21
C LYS A 8 -16.25 -52.99 59.93
N GLY A 9 -17.04 -53.11 58.86
CA GLY A 9 -16.52 -53.34 57.49
C GLY A 9 -16.02 -52.01 56.93
N GLY A 10 -14.72 -51.87 56.71
CA GLY A 10 -14.08 -50.76 56.04
C GLY A 10 -14.22 -50.92 54.52
N LEU A 11 -14.98 -50.07 53.88
CA LEU A 11 -14.98 -49.87 52.44
C LEU A 11 -13.80 -48.97 52.06
N SER A 12 -12.75 -49.57 51.51
CA SER A 12 -11.65 -48.83 50.85
C SER A 12 -12.16 -48.24 49.52
N GLY A 13 -12.46 -46.95 49.53
CA GLY A 13 -12.70 -46.20 48.33
C GLY A 13 -11.42 -45.91 47.58
N ALA A 14 -11.15 -46.57 46.46
CA ALA A 14 -10.11 -46.19 45.51
C ALA A 14 -10.51 -44.86 44.86
N SER A 15 -9.83 -43.79 45.31
CA SER A 15 -9.88 -42.50 44.62
C SER A 15 -9.12 -42.63 43.32
N ALA A 16 -9.84 -42.73 42.20
CA ALA A 16 -9.26 -42.61 40.87
C ALA A 16 -8.82 -41.14 40.71
N CYS A 17 -7.49 -40.93 40.75
CA CYS A 17 -6.91 -39.67 40.30
C CYS A 17 -7.24 -39.49 38.83
N ALA A 18 -8.19 -38.58 38.52
CA ALA A 18 -8.39 -38.10 37.17
C ALA A 18 -7.08 -37.39 36.76
N GLU A 19 -6.36 -37.97 35.81
CA GLU A 19 -5.28 -37.23 35.12
C GLU A 19 -5.90 -36.02 34.48
N GLU A 20 -5.59 -34.81 35.03
CA GLU A 20 -5.88 -33.53 34.39
C GLU A 20 -5.11 -33.52 33.06
N VAL A 21 -5.81 -33.66 31.95
CA VAL A 21 -5.28 -33.37 30.60
C VAL A 21 -4.86 -31.91 30.60
N PRO A 22 -3.56 -31.60 30.43
CA PRO A 22 -3.11 -30.23 30.44
C PRO A 22 -3.85 -29.49 29.34
N ALA A 23 -4.44 -28.31 29.67
CA ALA A 23 -5.07 -27.43 28.71
C ALA A 23 -4.07 -27.14 27.57
N PRO A 24 -4.50 -27.15 26.30
CA PRO A 24 -3.62 -26.86 25.19
C PRO A 24 -2.93 -25.53 25.44
N ALA A 25 -1.60 -25.50 25.38
CA ALA A 25 -0.82 -24.29 25.54
C ALA A 25 -1.40 -23.20 24.63
N ALA A 26 -1.64 -22.01 25.18
CA ALA A 26 -2.13 -20.87 24.42
C ALA A 26 -1.24 -20.70 23.17
N PRO A 27 -1.81 -20.49 21.98
CA PRO A 27 -1.02 -20.32 20.77
C PRO A 27 0.00 -19.20 21.00
N ALA A 28 1.26 -19.46 20.63
CA ALA A 28 2.27 -18.40 20.67
C ALA A 28 1.76 -17.17 19.90
N ARG A 29 2.00 -15.95 20.45
CA ARG A 29 1.63 -14.70 19.79
C ARG A 29 2.11 -14.71 18.33
N GLY A 30 1.26 -14.28 17.40
CA GLY A 30 1.62 -14.14 16.00
C GLY A 30 2.72 -13.08 15.78
N VAL A 31 3.21 -13.00 14.54
CA VAL A 31 4.29 -12.09 14.15
C VAL A 31 3.72 -10.92 13.37
N PHE A 32 4.10 -9.70 13.73
CA PHE A 32 3.67 -8.47 13.07
C PHE A 32 4.82 -7.86 12.25
N ILE A 33 4.66 -7.84 10.93
CA ILE A 33 5.66 -7.35 9.97
C ILE A 33 5.06 -6.20 9.18
N THR A 34 5.73 -5.05 9.20
CA THR A 34 5.33 -3.89 8.40
C THR A 34 6.27 -3.65 7.22
N PHE A 35 5.73 -3.08 6.16
CA PHE A 35 6.46 -2.71 4.95
C PHE A 35 6.35 -1.21 4.75
N GLU A 36 7.47 -0.53 4.75
CA GLU A 36 7.57 0.91 4.67
C GLU A 36 8.38 1.38 3.46
N GLY A 37 8.37 2.69 3.22
CA GLY A 37 9.07 3.35 2.12
C GLY A 37 8.12 4.09 1.19
N GLY A 38 8.68 4.87 0.26
CA GLY A 38 7.95 5.69 -0.71
C GLY A 38 7.03 4.88 -1.62
N ASP A 39 6.22 5.59 -2.42
CA ASP A 39 5.36 4.93 -3.40
C ASP A 39 6.20 4.40 -4.57
N GLY A 40 5.76 3.29 -5.18
CA GLY A 40 6.49 2.68 -6.30
C GLY A 40 7.72 1.84 -5.93
N VAL A 41 8.20 1.80 -4.67
CA VAL A 41 9.37 1.01 -4.26
C VAL A 41 9.15 -0.51 -4.35
N GLY A 42 7.89 -0.99 -4.31
CA GLY A 42 7.56 -2.40 -4.51
C GLY A 42 6.94 -3.11 -3.31
N LYS A 43 6.58 -2.41 -2.22
CA LYS A 43 5.97 -2.97 -0.99
C LYS A 43 4.90 -4.02 -1.24
N SER A 44 3.80 -3.65 -1.87
CA SER A 44 2.66 -4.54 -2.10
C SER A 44 3.00 -5.79 -2.94
N THR A 45 4.08 -5.76 -3.72
CA THR A 45 4.56 -6.92 -4.48
C THR A 45 5.32 -7.87 -3.55
N GLN A 46 6.19 -7.35 -2.70
CA GLN A 46 6.95 -8.16 -1.73
C GLN A 46 6.04 -8.75 -0.65
N ILE A 47 5.02 -8.01 -0.21
CA ILE A 47 3.98 -8.51 0.70
C ILE A 47 3.27 -9.72 0.09
N ARG A 48 2.90 -9.68 -1.21
CA ARG A 48 2.28 -10.83 -1.88
C ARG A 48 3.19 -12.04 -1.95
N PHE A 49 4.49 -11.84 -2.22
CA PHE A 49 5.46 -12.94 -2.25
C PHE A 49 5.62 -13.57 -0.87
N LEU A 50 5.81 -12.75 0.17
CA LEU A 50 5.96 -13.25 1.53
C LEU A 50 4.69 -13.95 2.03
N ALA A 51 3.52 -13.38 1.76
CA ALA A 51 2.25 -14.01 2.13
C ALA A 51 2.11 -15.39 1.48
N ARG A 52 2.28 -15.49 0.15
CA ARG A 52 2.19 -16.76 -0.56
C ARG A 52 3.21 -17.78 -0.07
N PHE A 53 4.44 -17.34 0.16
CA PHE A 53 5.51 -18.18 0.71
C PHE A 53 5.15 -18.80 2.05
N LEU A 54 4.53 -18.02 2.93
CA LEU A 54 4.11 -18.46 4.27
C LEU A 54 2.84 -19.32 4.22
N GLU A 55 1.87 -18.94 3.39
CA GLU A 55 0.62 -19.70 3.17
C GLU A 55 0.90 -21.11 2.63
N GLU A 56 1.83 -21.26 1.67
CA GLU A 56 2.27 -22.56 1.13
C GLU A 56 2.96 -23.43 2.19
N ARG A 57 3.36 -22.85 3.33
CA ARG A 57 3.95 -23.55 4.50
C ARG A 57 2.96 -23.71 5.65
N GLY A 58 1.68 -23.54 5.37
CA GLY A 58 0.61 -23.76 6.34
C GLY A 58 0.43 -22.65 7.38
N ARG A 59 1.07 -21.47 7.18
CA ARG A 59 0.90 -20.35 8.11
C ARG A 59 -0.36 -19.57 7.81
N THR A 60 -1.07 -19.16 8.85
CA THR A 60 -2.18 -18.21 8.74
C THR A 60 -1.61 -16.81 8.55
N VAL A 61 -1.88 -16.19 7.39
CA VAL A 61 -1.35 -14.88 7.03
C VAL A 61 -2.48 -13.90 6.78
N LEU A 62 -2.39 -12.73 7.40
CA LEU A 62 -3.28 -11.61 7.18
C LEU A 62 -2.53 -10.46 6.49
N ARG A 63 -3.03 -10.05 5.33
CA ARG A 63 -2.48 -8.92 4.58
C ARG A 63 -3.34 -7.68 4.77
N LEU A 64 -2.74 -6.64 5.28
CA LEU A 64 -3.39 -5.36 5.58
C LEU A 64 -2.67 -4.20 4.87
N ARG A 65 -3.31 -3.04 4.88
CA ARG A 65 -2.72 -1.78 4.48
C ARG A 65 -3.29 -0.62 5.28
N GLU A 66 -2.50 0.37 5.56
CA GLU A 66 -2.94 1.63 6.14
C GLU A 66 -2.86 2.80 5.13
N PRO A 67 -3.73 3.79 5.29
CA PRO A 67 -4.97 3.73 6.05
C PRO A 67 -5.97 2.80 5.38
N GLY A 68 -6.84 2.13 6.18
CA GLY A 68 -7.85 1.21 5.68
C GLY A 68 -7.97 -0.09 6.48
N GLY A 69 -8.43 -1.16 5.83
CA GLY A 69 -8.51 -2.49 6.43
C GLY A 69 -9.75 -2.77 7.29
N THR A 70 -10.51 -1.75 7.64
CA THR A 70 -11.81 -1.83 8.35
C THR A 70 -12.83 -0.96 7.65
N ALA A 71 -14.12 -1.09 7.97
CA ALA A 71 -15.16 -0.25 7.37
C ALA A 71 -14.92 1.25 7.65
N VAL A 72 -14.57 1.59 8.89
CA VAL A 72 -14.23 2.95 9.31
C VAL A 72 -12.93 3.41 8.65
N GLY A 73 -11.87 2.60 8.69
CA GLY A 73 -10.59 2.90 8.07
C GLY A 73 -10.69 3.16 6.57
N GLU A 74 -11.52 2.40 5.83
CA GLU A 74 -11.76 2.63 4.40
C GLU A 74 -12.54 3.94 4.13
N ALA A 75 -13.44 4.35 5.03
CA ALA A 75 -14.10 5.64 4.94
C ALA A 75 -13.09 6.79 5.14
N LEU A 76 -12.27 6.71 6.18
CA LEU A 76 -11.20 7.67 6.46
C LEU A 76 -10.16 7.74 5.32
N ARG A 77 -9.80 6.59 4.73
CA ARG A 77 -8.92 6.51 3.56
C ARG A 77 -9.46 7.31 2.39
N ARG A 78 -10.76 7.19 2.08
CA ARG A 78 -11.38 7.96 0.98
C ARG A 78 -11.25 9.46 1.23
N VAL A 79 -11.41 9.90 2.47
CA VAL A 79 -11.28 11.32 2.83
C VAL A 79 -9.83 11.79 2.70
N VAL A 80 -8.87 11.07 3.31
CA VAL A 80 -7.49 11.56 3.41
C VAL A 80 -6.71 11.49 2.10
N LEU A 81 -7.08 10.60 1.17
CA LEU A 81 -6.39 10.44 -0.12
C LEU A 81 -7.07 11.17 -1.29
N ASP A 82 -8.28 11.70 -1.11
CA ASP A 82 -9.01 12.37 -2.18
C ASP A 82 -8.33 13.69 -2.57
N PRO A 83 -7.90 13.85 -3.84
CA PRO A 83 -7.35 15.12 -4.34
C PRO A 83 -8.28 16.32 -4.17
N ALA A 84 -9.60 16.12 -4.11
CA ALA A 84 -10.58 17.18 -3.87
C ALA A 84 -10.40 17.86 -2.51
N HIS A 85 -9.75 17.19 -1.54
CA HIS A 85 -9.48 17.73 -0.20
C HIS A 85 -8.08 18.38 -0.10
N GLY A 86 -7.63 19.05 -1.15
CA GLY A 86 -6.31 19.70 -1.22
C GLY A 86 -6.06 20.77 -0.14
N THR A 87 -7.11 21.32 0.48
CA THR A 87 -7.05 22.31 1.57
C THR A 87 -7.02 21.68 2.97
N MET A 88 -6.95 20.35 3.07
CA MET A 88 -6.87 19.65 4.37
C MET A 88 -5.63 20.12 5.14
N SER A 89 -5.83 20.55 6.40
CA SER A 89 -4.70 20.94 7.25
C SER A 89 -3.85 19.74 7.65
N ASP A 90 -2.55 19.95 7.84
CA ASP A 90 -1.61 18.88 8.22
C ASP A 90 -2.00 18.18 9.53
N ARG A 91 -2.58 18.91 10.48
CA ARG A 91 -3.09 18.35 11.73
C ARG A 91 -4.32 17.46 11.52
N ALA A 92 -5.24 17.86 10.63
CA ALA A 92 -6.39 17.03 10.30
C ALA A 92 -5.94 15.75 9.57
N GLU A 93 -4.97 15.86 8.66
CA GLU A 93 -4.35 14.72 7.98
C GLU A 93 -3.79 13.72 8.99
N LEU A 94 -2.96 14.17 9.94
CA LEU A 94 -2.40 13.33 11.01
C LEU A 94 -3.50 12.61 11.80
N LEU A 95 -4.49 13.35 12.29
CA LEU A 95 -5.55 12.77 13.14
C LEU A 95 -6.41 11.73 12.39
N ILE A 96 -6.61 11.90 11.08
CA ILE A 96 -7.31 10.91 10.25
C ILE A 96 -6.50 9.62 10.12
N TYR A 97 -5.16 9.72 9.94
CA TYR A 97 -4.29 8.54 9.92
C TYR A 97 -4.31 7.80 11.25
N GLU A 98 -4.21 8.54 12.36
CA GLU A 98 -4.22 7.94 13.70
C GLU A 98 -5.59 7.29 14.02
N ALA A 99 -6.71 7.92 13.66
CA ALA A 99 -8.03 7.33 13.84
C ALA A 99 -8.20 6.03 13.04
N ALA A 100 -7.71 5.99 11.79
CA ALA A 100 -7.76 4.78 10.97
C ALA A 100 -6.87 3.67 11.56
N ARG A 101 -5.72 4.03 12.14
CA ARG A 101 -4.78 3.12 12.80
C ARG A 101 -5.37 2.55 14.07
N ALA A 102 -5.91 3.37 14.96
CA ALA A 102 -6.55 2.91 16.19
C ALA A 102 -7.63 1.86 15.87
N GLN A 103 -8.47 2.13 14.87
CA GLN A 103 -9.52 1.20 14.45
C GLN A 103 -8.97 -0.15 13.96
N ILE A 104 -7.96 -0.16 13.08
CA ILE A 104 -7.42 -1.42 12.53
C ILE A 104 -6.62 -2.21 13.58
N VAL A 105 -5.96 -1.53 14.51
CA VAL A 105 -5.22 -2.16 15.60
C VAL A 105 -6.17 -2.96 16.49
N ASP A 106 -7.25 -2.35 16.93
CA ASP A 106 -8.20 -2.99 17.85
C ASP A 106 -9.07 -4.03 17.16
N GLU A 107 -9.62 -3.70 15.99
CA GLU A 107 -10.58 -4.56 15.30
C GLU A 107 -9.92 -5.76 14.63
N VAL A 108 -8.69 -5.62 14.15
CA VAL A 108 -8.09 -6.60 13.23
C VAL A 108 -6.73 -7.11 13.68
N ILE A 109 -5.76 -6.21 13.96
CA ILE A 109 -4.36 -6.63 14.14
C ILE A 109 -4.19 -7.40 15.45
N LYS A 110 -4.58 -6.81 16.59
CA LYS A 110 -4.47 -7.46 17.91
C LYS A 110 -5.20 -8.80 17.95
N PRO A 111 -6.46 -8.92 17.49
CA PRO A 111 -7.15 -10.20 17.44
C PRO A 111 -6.49 -11.25 16.54
N ALA A 112 -5.87 -10.83 15.42
CA ALA A 112 -5.14 -11.76 14.56
C ALA A 112 -3.87 -12.28 15.22
N LEU A 113 -3.09 -11.39 15.83
CA LEU A 113 -1.86 -11.73 16.56
C LEU A 113 -2.14 -12.66 17.76
N SER A 114 -3.22 -12.43 18.50
CA SER A 114 -3.61 -13.31 19.61
C SER A 114 -3.94 -14.75 19.18
N ARG A 115 -4.37 -14.92 17.92
CA ARG A 115 -4.62 -16.24 17.32
C ARG A 115 -3.37 -16.87 16.65
N GLY A 116 -2.21 -16.25 16.81
CA GLY A 116 -0.95 -16.76 16.23
C GLY A 116 -0.78 -16.46 14.72
N ALA A 117 -1.58 -15.60 14.13
CA ALA A 117 -1.47 -15.23 12.73
C ALA A 117 -0.22 -14.37 12.46
N ILE A 118 0.33 -14.46 11.25
CA ILE A 118 1.34 -13.52 10.76
C ILE A 118 0.61 -12.37 10.09
N VAL A 119 0.80 -11.16 10.60
CA VAL A 119 0.22 -9.93 10.04
C VAL A 119 1.26 -9.21 9.19
N LEU A 120 0.96 -9.00 7.91
CA LEU A 120 1.77 -8.23 6.96
C LEU A 120 1.02 -6.94 6.62
N CYS A 121 1.56 -5.78 7.01
CA CYS A 121 0.90 -4.50 6.78
C CYS A 121 1.71 -3.60 5.84
N ASP A 122 1.06 -3.09 4.78
CA ASP A 122 1.60 -2.06 3.89
C ASP A 122 1.38 -0.72 4.55
N ARG A 123 2.42 -0.18 5.18
CA ARG A 123 2.50 1.00 6.04
C ARG A 123 1.94 0.78 7.47
N PHE A 124 2.56 1.47 8.41
CA PHE A 124 2.13 1.59 9.80
C PHE A 124 2.63 2.93 10.37
N TYR A 125 2.86 3.05 11.67
CA TYR A 125 3.21 4.31 12.31
C TYR A 125 4.54 4.95 11.84
N ASP A 126 5.50 4.19 11.30
CA ASP A 126 6.72 4.74 10.70
C ASP A 126 6.41 5.65 9.49
N SER A 127 5.32 5.35 8.76
CA SER A 127 4.80 6.26 7.73
C SER A 127 4.36 7.60 8.31
N THR A 128 3.72 7.65 9.49
CA THR A 128 3.33 8.91 10.14
C THR A 128 4.55 9.74 10.51
N VAL A 129 5.58 9.12 11.07
CA VAL A 129 6.85 9.82 11.38
C VAL A 129 7.46 10.42 10.11
N ALA A 130 7.48 9.67 9.01
CA ALA A 130 8.07 10.13 7.76
C ALA A 130 7.21 11.18 7.05
N TYR A 131 5.89 10.96 6.90
CA TYR A 131 5.01 11.84 6.11
C TYR A 131 4.55 13.05 6.89
N GLN A 132 3.98 12.87 8.08
CA GLN A 132 3.44 13.96 8.89
C GLN A 132 4.54 14.65 9.70
N GLY A 133 5.52 13.90 10.22
CA GLY A 133 6.69 14.46 10.91
C GLY A 133 7.62 15.16 9.94
N ALA A 134 8.46 14.43 9.23
CA ALA A 134 9.47 15.01 8.36
C ALA A 134 8.85 15.74 7.14
N GLY A 135 7.84 15.14 6.49
CA GLY A 135 7.20 15.70 5.30
C GLY A 135 6.45 16.98 5.55
N ARG A 136 5.55 17.02 6.55
CA ARG A 136 4.74 18.18 6.94
C ARG A 136 5.41 19.10 7.97
N GLY A 137 6.45 18.61 8.67
CA GLY A 137 7.13 19.36 9.72
C GLY A 137 6.34 19.47 11.02
N LEU A 138 5.46 18.51 11.30
CA LEU A 138 4.74 18.46 12.56
C LEU A 138 5.68 18.01 13.70
N ASP A 139 5.36 18.43 14.93
CA ASP A 139 6.15 18.15 16.12
C ASP A 139 6.32 16.64 16.37
N GLY A 140 7.57 16.19 16.47
CA GLY A 140 7.92 14.77 16.60
C GLY A 140 7.45 14.17 17.92
N ALA A 141 7.50 14.90 19.03
CA ALA A 141 7.06 14.41 20.34
C ALA A 141 5.55 14.21 20.37
N PHE A 142 4.79 15.09 19.70
CA PHE A 142 3.36 14.90 19.53
C PHE A 142 3.03 13.70 18.67
N ILE A 143 3.77 13.49 17.56
CA ILE A 143 3.59 12.31 16.68
C ILE A 143 3.86 11.01 17.44
N GLU A 144 4.93 10.96 18.24
CA GLU A 144 5.24 9.81 19.07
C GLU A 144 4.10 9.49 20.05
N THR A 145 3.57 10.52 20.72
CA THR A 145 2.43 10.40 21.62
C THR A 145 1.17 9.92 20.89
N ALA A 146 0.85 10.49 19.73
CA ALA A 146 -0.31 10.13 18.93
C ALA A 146 -0.21 8.69 18.40
N ASN A 147 0.96 8.29 17.88
CA ASN A 147 1.25 6.91 17.48
C ASN A 147 1.10 5.94 18.65
N GLY A 148 1.68 6.26 19.81
CA GLY A 148 1.58 5.44 21.02
C GLY A 148 0.13 5.21 21.44
N PHE A 149 -0.68 6.27 21.42
CA PHE A 149 -2.11 6.18 21.72
C PHE A 149 -2.87 5.35 20.67
N ALA A 150 -2.69 5.63 19.39
CA ALA A 150 -3.41 4.93 18.32
C ALA A 150 -3.01 3.46 18.19
N CYS A 151 -1.78 3.10 18.51
CA CYS A 151 -1.29 1.73 18.48
C CYS A 151 -1.63 0.95 19.77
N ASP A 152 -2.04 1.64 20.84
CA ASP A 152 -2.23 1.04 22.17
C ASP A 152 -1.04 0.15 22.56
N GLY A 153 0.18 0.71 22.43
CA GLY A 153 1.45 0.05 22.73
C GLY A 153 1.89 -1.05 21.74
N LEU A 154 1.13 -1.33 20.68
CA LEU A 154 1.51 -2.31 19.68
C LEU A 154 2.63 -1.77 18.78
N ALA A 155 3.76 -2.49 18.75
CA ALA A 155 4.85 -2.25 17.78
C ALA A 155 5.03 -3.44 16.83
N PRO A 156 5.50 -3.21 15.60
CA PRO A 156 5.92 -4.29 14.72
C PRO A 156 7.12 -5.06 15.28
N ASP A 157 7.12 -6.37 15.09
CA ASP A 157 8.28 -7.20 15.42
C ASP A 157 9.46 -6.91 14.48
N VAL A 158 9.16 -6.51 13.24
CA VAL A 158 10.12 -5.98 12.27
C VAL A 158 9.43 -5.09 11.25
N THR A 159 10.09 -4.00 10.89
CA THR A 159 9.71 -3.12 9.77
C THR A 159 10.70 -3.32 8.62
N LEU A 160 10.18 -3.59 7.43
CA LEU A 160 10.96 -3.69 6.21
C LEU A 160 10.86 -2.37 5.43
N LEU A 161 11.89 -1.54 5.52
CA LEU A 161 11.99 -0.30 4.78
C LEU A 161 12.51 -0.58 3.37
N LEU A 162 11.61 -0.60 2.38
CA LEU A 162 11.99 -0.78 0.99
C LEU A 162 12.51 0.52 0.38
N ALA A 163 13.71 0.45 -0.19
CA ALA A 163 14.32 1.55 -0.91
C ALA A 163 14.60 1.15 -2.37
N ALA A 164 14.31 2.02 -3.32
CA ALA A 164 14.58 1.81 -4.74
C ALA A 164 15.20 3.08 -5.35
N PRO A 165 16.02 2.93 -6.43
CA PRO A 165 16.52 4.09 -7.16
C PRO A 165 15.38 4.98 -7.67
N GLU A 166 15.56 6.29 -7.58
CA GLU A 166 14.53 7.28 -7.95
C GLU A 166 13.99 7.09 -9.36
N ALA A 167 14.86 6.83 -10.35
CA ALA A 167 14.47 6.57 -11.72
C ALA A 167 13.51 5.35 -11.85
N THR A 168 13.72 4.30 -11.01
CA THR A 168 12.86 3.13 -10.97
C THR A 168 11.50 3.48 -10.38
N VAL A 169 11.48 4.26 -9.30
CA VAL A 169 10.25 4.73 -8.66
C VAL A 169 9.43 5.58 -9.63
N ARG A 170 10.04 6.59 -10.23
CA ARG A 170 9.41 7.49 -11.21
C ARG A 170 8.75 6.70 -12.36
N SER A 171 9.49 5.80 -13.01
CA SER A 171 8.97 4.95 -14.09
C SER A 171 7.79 4.06 -13.66
N ARG A 172 7.76 3.59 -12.41
CA ARG A 172 6.65 2.78 -11.88
C ARG A 172 5.42 3.63 -11.59
N MET A 173 5.60 4.84 -11.08
CA MET A 173 4.53 5.79 -10.79
C MET A 173 3.85 6.28 -12.06
N GLU A 174 4.61 6.69 -13.08
CA GLU A 174 4.10 7.09 -14.40
C GLU A 174 3.22 6.01 -15.03
N ARG A 175 3.65 4.73 -14.96
CA ARG A 175 2.86 3.60 -15.47
C ARG A 175 1.60 3.28 -14.67
N ARG A 176 1.54 3.68 -13.40
CA ARG A 176 0.37 3.46 -12.56
C ARG A 176 -0.76 4.43 -12.90
N GLY A 177 -0.45 5.68 -13.15
CA GLY A 177 -1.41 6.76 -13.39
C GLY A 177 -2.26 7.07 -12.15
N GLY A 178 -2.90 8.25 -12.12
CA GLY A 178 -3.81 8.67 -11.05
C GLY A 178 -3.08 8.86 -9.71
N ALA A 179 -2.45 10.02 -9.52
CA ALA A 179 -1.80 10.39 -8.26
C ALA A 179 -2.84 10.78 -7.22
N ASP A 180 -2.71 10.26 -5.99
CA ASP A 180 -3.51 10.71 -4.85
C ASP A 180 -3.01 12.06 -4.29
N ARG A 181 -3.68 12.58 -3.26
CA ARG A 181 -3.37 13.88 -2.67
C ARG A 181 -1.92 13.98 -2.14
N LEU A 182 -1.41 12.93 -1.52
CA LEU A 182 -0.03 12.91 -1.01
C LEU A 182 1.00 12.75 -2.12
N GLU A 183 0.70 11.94 -3.13
CA GLU A 183 1.57 11.79 -4.31
C GLU A 183 1.71 13.11 -5.09
N GLN A 184 0.72 14.01 -5.00
CA GLN A 184 0.74 15.35 -5.60
C GLN A 184 1.46 16.41 -4.76
N ALA A 185 1.96 16.10 -3.57
CA ALA A 185 2.54 17.08 -2.63
C ALA A 185 3.90 17.68 -3.08
N GLY A 186 4.44 17.23 -4.21
CA GLY A 186 5.65 17.79 -4.82
C GLY A 186 6.96 17.15 -4.35
N GLU A 187 8.02 17.37 -5.13
CA GLU A 187 9.31 16.69 -4.98
C GLU A 187 9.99 17.00 -3.63
N ALA A 188 9.96 18.26 -3.19
CA ALA A 188 10.56 18.66 -1.93
C ALA A 188 9.92 17.95 -0.72
N PHE A 189 8.60 17.72 -0.75
CA PHE A 189 7.90 16.94 0.25
C PHE A 189 8.36 15.49 0.27
N HIS A 190 8.42 14.84 -0.90
CA HIS A 190 8.85 13.45 -1.01
C HIS A 190 10.30 13.23 -0.61
N ARG A 191 11.18 14.24 -0.82
CA ARG A 191 12.56 14.20 -0.33
C ARG A 191 12.60 14.20 1.20
N ARG A 192 11.87 15.12 1.87
CA ARG A 192 11.76 15.13 3.34
C ARG A 192 11.18 13.82 3.89
N VAL A 193 10.20 13.22 3.21
CA VAL A 193 9.65 11.91 3.59
C VAL A 193 10.72 10.81 3.50
N ALA A 194 11.54 10.81 2.44
CA ALA A 194 12.64 9.86 2.30
C ALA A 194 13.69 10.03 3.41
N ASP A 195 14.04 11.28 3.74
CA ASP A 195 14.95 11.60 4.86
C ASP A 195 14.34 11.15 6.20
N GLY A 196 13.02 11.32 6.38
CA GLY A 196 12.30 10.84 7.56
C GLY A 196 12.38 9.32 7.73
N PHE A 197 12.16 8.55 6.67
CA PHE A 197 12.35 7.10 6.72
C PHE A 197 13.78 6.68 7.02
N ALA A 198 14.77 7.41 6.47
CA ALA A 198 16.18 7.15 6.76
C ALA A 198 16.50 7.41 8.24
N ALA A 199 15.94 8.47 8.82
CA ALA A 199 16.10 8.80 10.24
C ALA A 199 15.47 7.72 11.14
N VAL A 200 14.27 7.23 10.82
CA VAL A 200 13.62 6.13 11.56
C VAL A 200 14.49 4.87 11.52
N ALA A 201 15.02 4.49 10.34
CA ALA A 201 15.88 3.32 10.21
C ALA A 201 17.20 3.45 10.99
N ALA A 202 17.75 4.67 11.06
CA ALA A 202 18.97 4.94 11.83
C ALA A 202 18.71 4.91 13.35
N ALA A 203 17.52 5.35 13.79
CA ALA A 203 17.15 5.38 15.22
C ALA A 203 16.84 3.96 15.75
N GLU A 204 16.23 3.10 14.95
CA GLU A 204 15.78 1.77 15.37
C GLU A 204 16.31 0.64 14.48
N PRO A 205 17.63 0.46 14.33
CA PRO A 205 18.20 -0.51 13.38
C PRO A 205 17.91 -1.98 13.74
N ALA A 206 17.56 -2.28 14.97
CA ALA A 206 17.16 -3.61 15.40
C ALA A 206 15.77 -3.99 14.88
N ARG A 207 14.84 -3.04 14.80
CA ARG A 207 13.46 -3.23 14.34
C ARG A 207 13.30 -2.90 12.85
N VAL A 208 13.90 -1.80 12.37
CA VAL A 208 13.74 -1.30 11.00
C VAL A 208 14.89 -1.75 10.13
N ARG A 209 14.62 -2.63 9.20
CA ARG A 209 15.61 -3.23 8.31
C ARG A 209 15.43 -2.71 6.89
N THR A 210 16.46 -2.05 6.36
CA THR A 210 16.43 -1.55 4.98
C THR A 210 16.63 -2.67 3.99
N VAL A 211 15.68 -2.80 3.05
CA VAL A 211 15.71 -3.76 1.94
C VAL A 211 15.81 -2.99 0.62
N ARG A 212 16.92 -3.18 -0.11
CA ARG A 212 17.07 -2.59 -1.45
C ARG A 212 16.19 -3.32 -2.45
N SER A 213 15.37 -2.57 -3.17
CA SER A 213 14.55 -3.11 -4.26
C SER A 213 15.40 -3.26 -5.52
N GLU A 214 15.82 -4.47 -5.78
CA GLU A 214 16.64 -4.84 -6.92
C GLU A 214 15.83 -4.87 -8.23
N ARG A 215 16.55 -4.91 -9.38
CA ARG A 215 15.93 -5.06 -10.69
C ARG A 215 15.19 -6.39 -10.82
N GLN A 216 15.78 -7.46 -10.31
CA GLN A 216 15.18 -8.78 -10.25
C GLN A 216 14.31 -8.91 -8.99
N ARG A 217 13.05 -9.29 -9.17
CA ARG A 217 12.09 -9.40 -8.06
C ARG A 217 12.49 -10.46 -7.05
N VAL A 218 13.04 -11.58 -7.51
CA VAL A 218 13.51 -12.66 -6.65
C VAL A 218 14.67 -12.23 -5.76
N ALA A 219 15.60 -11.41 -6.27
CA ALA A 219 16.70 -10.88 -5.46
C ALA A 219 16.19 -9.99 -4.32
N THR A 220 15.19 -9.11 -4.61
CA THR A 220 14.52 -8.34 -3.56
C THR A 220 13.80 -9.26 -2.58
N PHE A 221 13.14 -10.31 -3.06
CA PHE A 221 12.42 -11.23 -2.20
C PHE A 221 13.36 -12.03 -1.29
N ARG A 222 14.54 -12.46 -1.79
CA ARG A 222 15.58 -13.07 -0.95
C ARG A 222 16.07 -12.13 0.15
N ALA A 223 16.23 -10.83 -0.15
CA ALA A 223 16.59 -9.84 0.87
C ALA A 223 15.44 -9.65 1.91
N VAL A 224 14.17 -9.69 1.49
CA VAL A 224 13.02 -9.70 2.41
C VAL A 224 13.08 -10.94 3.32
N LEU A 225 13.28 -12.14 2.76
CA LEU A 225 13.39 -13.37 3.55
C LEU A 225 14.56 -13.30 4.55
N ALA A 226 15.71 -12.77 4.13
CA ALA A 226 16.87 -12.58 5.02
C ALA A 226 16.55 -11.65 6.20
N ALA A 227 15.79 -10.57 5.93
CA ALA A 227 15.39 -9.63 6.96
C ALA A 227 14.39 -10.22 7.98
N VAL A 228 13.52 -11.16 7.58
CA VAL A 228 12.55 -11.79 8.48
C VAL A 228 13.01 -13.15 9.03
N ALA A 229 14.12 -13.70 8.55
CA ALA A 229 14.65 -15.00 8.97
C ALA A 229 14.83 -15.18 10.49
N PRO A 230 15.24 -14.16 11.27
CA PRO A 230 15.32 -14.28 12.73
C PRO A 230 13.98 -14.52 13.42
N LEU A 231 12.87 -14.15 12.79
CA LEU A 231 11.51 -14.32 13.32
C LEU A 231 10.77 -15.51 12.71
N LEU A 232 11.19 -15.95 11.52
CA LEU A 232 10.51 -16.96 10.72
C LEU A 232 11.51 -18.04 10.28
N PRO A 233 11.60 -19.17 11.01
CA PRO A 233 12.55 -20.25 10.71
C PRO A 233 12.43 -20.79 9.26
N GLU A 234 11.21 -20.80 8.71
CA GLU A 234 10.95 -21.19 7.33
C GLU A 234 11.62 -20.25 6.29
N ALA A 235 11.80 -18.97 6.63
CA ALA A 235 12.53 -18.03 5.78
C ALA A 235 14.04 -18.33 5.80
N ALA A 236 14.60 -18.63 6.97
CA ALA A 236 15.99 -19.04 7.10
C ALA A 236 16.29 -20.33 6.30
N ALA A 237 15.43 -21.34 6.40
CA ALA A 237 15.54 -22.60 5.65
C ALA A 237 15.47 -22.37 4.12
N ALA A 238 14.57 -21.49 3.65
CA ALA A 238 14.42 -21.18 2.23
C ALA A 238 15.65 -20.49 1.62
N LEU A 239 16.40 -19.74 2.42
CA LEU A 239 17.63 -19.07 1.95
C LEU A 239 18.80 -20.04 1.72
N GLN A 240 18.78 -21.19 2.41
CA GLN A 240 19.76 -22.27 2.28
C GLN A 240 19.37 -23.28 1.19
N GLY A 241 18.10 -23.25 0.74
CA GLY A 241 17.57 -24.16 -0.26
C GLY A 241 17.82 -23.71 -1.70
N ASP A 242 17.27 -24.51 -2.65
CA ASP A 242 17.36 -24.22 -4.07
C ASP A 242 16.64 -22.91 -4.43
N GLY A 243 17.38 -21.99 -5.04
CA GLY A 243 16.87 -20.71 -5.51
C GLY A 243 15.76 -20.81 -6.55
N ALA A 244 15.72 -21.90 -7.34
CA ALA A 244 14.70 -22.13 -8.35
C ALA A 244 13.29 -22.24 -7.74
N VAL A 245 13.15 -22.71 -6.51
CA VAL A 245 11.86 -22.77 -5.80
C VAL A 245 11.32 -21.37 -5.54
N LEU A 246 12.17 -20.43 -5.17
CA LEU A 246 11.77 -19.02 -4.94
C LEU A 246 11.46 -18.32 -6.26
N GLU A 247 12.20 -18.59 -7.32
CA GLU A 247 11.92 -18.07 -8.66
C GLU A 247 10.54 -18.53 -9.14
N ALA A 248 10.26 -19.83 -9.07
CA ALA A 248 8.97 -20.41 -9.45
C ALA A 248 7.80 -19.80 -8.63
N LEU A 249 7.99 -19.56 -7.33
CA LEU A 249 6.98 -18.87 -6.51
C LEU A 249 6.73 -17.44 -6.99
N VAL A 250 7.81 -16.69 -7.22
CA VAL A 250 7.72 -15.30 -7.70
C VAL A 250 6.98 -15.23 -9.03
N ASP A 251 7.27 -16.13 -9.96
CA ASP A 251 6.63 -16.16 -11.28
C ASP A 251 5.15 -16.51 -11.17
N ARG A 252 4.78 -17.54 -10.40
CA ARG A 252 3.36 -17.90 -10.16
C ARG A 252 2.56 -16.70 -9.60
N VAL A 253 3.09 -16.03 -8.58
CA VAL A 253 2.42 -14.86 -7.98
C VAL A 253 2.31 -13.69 -8.96
N MET A 254 3.30 -13.51 -9.83
CA MET A 254 3.24 -12.45 -10.86
C MET A 254 2.23 -12.75 -11.96
N GLU A 255 2.07 -14.00 -12.35
CA GLU A 255 1.04 -14.43 -13.29
C GLU A 255 -0.37 -14.27 -12.70
N GLU A 256 -0.57 -14.65 -11.43
CA GLU A 256 -1.82 -14.43 -10.72
C GLU A 256 -2.19 -12.94 -10.68
N LYS A 257 -1.24 -12.10 -10.32
CA LYS A 257 -1.41 -10.63 -10.31
C LYS A 257 -1.75 -10.07 -11.70
N HIS A 258 -1.17 -10.62 -12.75
CA HIS A 258 -1.49 -10.22 -14.12
C HIS A 258 -2.92 -10.61 -14.48
N ARG A 259 -3.35 -11.84 -14.18
CA ARG A 259 -4.72 -12.31 -14.41
C ARG A 259 -5.75 -11.44 -13.67
N GLU A 260 -5.53 -11.14 -12.38
CA GLU A 260 -6.39 -10.26 -11.58
C GLU A 260 -6.56 -8.87 -12.24
N ARG A 261 -5.45 -8.28 -12.71
CA ARG A 261 -5.48 -6.97 -13.40
C ARG A 261 -6.27 -7.02 -14.70
N CYS A 262 -6.11 -8.06 -15.49
CA CYS A 262 -6.87 -8.25 -16.72
C CYS A 262 -8.37 -8.40 -16.46
N GLU A 263 -8.76 -9.15 -15.42
CA GLU A 263 -10.16 -9.29 -15.02
C GLU A 263 -10.78 -7.96 -14.53
N GLN A 264 -10.04 -7.23 -13.69
CA GLN A 264 -10.49 -5.91 -13.22
C GLN A 264 -10.67 -4.93 -14.38
N ALA A 265 -9.76 -4.92 -15.34
CA ALA A 265 -9.86 -4.10 -16.54
C ALA A 265 -11.10 -4.48 -17.38
N ARG A 266 -11.38 -5.79 -17.54
CA ARG A 266 -12.58 -6.29 -18.24
C ARG A 266 -13.87 -5.87 -17.49
N LYS A 267 -13.91 -5.99 -16.16
CA LYS A 267 -15.05 -5.56 -15.32
C LYS A 267 -15.32 -4.06 -15.47
N LYS A 268 -14.27 -3.23 -15.40
CA LYS A 268 -14.37 -1.77 -15.59
C LYS A 268 -14.88 -1.40 -17.00
N ARG A 269 -14.42 -2.07 -18.05
CA ARG A 269 -14.90 -1.85 -19.42
C ARG A 269 -16.38 -2.21 -19.58
N ARG A 270 -16.81 -3.35 -18.98
CA ARG A 270 -18.23 -3.76 -19.00
C ARG A 270 -19.13 -2.79 -18.23
N ALA A 271 -18.67 -2.28 -17.07
CA ALA A 271 -19.41 -1.29 -16.29
C ALA A 271 -19.60 0.03 -17.08
N ARG A 272 -18.54 0.53 -17.72
CA ARG A 272 -18.59 1.73 -18.58
C ARG A 272 -19.52 1.55 -19.78
N SER A 273 -19.53 0.40 -20.44
CA SER A 273 -20.44 0.14 -21.57
C SER A 273 -21.91 0.04 -21.15
N ARG A 274 -22.20 -0.40 -19.92
CA ARG A 274 -23.56 -0.42 -19.38
C ARG A 274 -24.06 0.99 -19.01
N SER A 275 -23.23 1.84 -18.43
CA SER A 275 -23.61 3.23 -18.12
C SER A 275 -23.89 4.05 -19.40
N HIS A 276 -23.16 3.82 -20.50
CA HIS A 276 -23.45 4.47 -21.77
C HIS A 276 -24.74 3.99 -22.45
N ARG A 277 -25.13 2.75 -22.23
CA ARG A 277 -26.41 2.22 -22.78
C ARG A 277 -27.64 2.60 -21.92
N GLY A 278 -27.45 2.83 -20.63
CA GLY A 278 -28.54 3.29 -19.75
C GLY A 278 -28.88 4.78 -19.87
N GLY A 279 -27.94 5.60 -20.33
CA GLY A 279 -28.14 7.04 -20.57
C GLY A 279 -28.90 7.40 -21.86
N ALA A 280 -29.03 6.45 -22.79
CA ALA A 280 -29.70 6.68 -24.07
C ALA A 280 -31.21 6.42 -24.06
N ALA A 281 -31.78 5.94 -22.92
CA ALA A 281 -33.20 5.53 -22.82
C ALA A 281 -34.09 6.56 -22.10
N SER A 282 -33.61 7.76 -21.69
CA SER A 282 -34.42 8.81 -21.09
C SER A 282 -34.44 10.10 -21.91
N GLY A 283 -34.61 9.99 -23.22
CA GLY A 283 -34.89 11.09 -24.13
C GLY A 283 -36.40 11.24 -24.31
N ASN A 284 -36.99 12.13 -23.56
CA ASN A 284 -38.28 12.82 -23.71
C ASN A 284 -39.14 12.43 -24.91
N ALA A 285 -40.20 11.72 -24.62
CA ALA A 285 -41.41 11.81 -25.43
C ALA A 285 -42.30 12.95 -24.86
N HIS A 286 -42.27 14.10 -25.50
CA HIS A 286 -43.29 15.11 -25.32
C HIS A 286 -44.42 14.84 -26.35
N PRO A 287 -45.67 14.68 -25.95
CA PRO A 287 -46.79 14.58 -26.88
C PRO A 287 -47.41 15.96 -27.14
N GLY A 288 -47.50 16.31 -28.40
CA GLY A 288 -48.56 17.21 -28.92
C GLY A 288 -48.19 18.64 -29.20
N ASP A 289 -48.00 18.97 -30.45
CA ASP A 289 -48.86 19.97 -31.07
C ASP A 289 -48.98 19.71 -32.57
N ARG A 290 -50.26 19.64 -33.03
CA ARG A 290 -50.68 19.55 -34.42
C ARG A 290 -50.96 20.99 -34.89
N SER A 291 -50.27 21.46 -35.92
CA SER A 291 -50.91 22.34 -36.93
C SER A 291 -50.01 22.43 -38.16
N ARG A 292 -50.68 22.20 -39.29
CA ARG A 292 -50.29 22.26 -40.70
C ARG A 292 -50.15 23.69 -41.21
N PRO A 293 -49.91 23.96 -42.53
CA PRO A 293 -49.13 23.27 -43.56
C PRO A 293 -48.36 24.22 -44.53
N CYS A 294 -47.70 23.63 -45.56
CA CYS A 294 -47.41 24.15 -46.92
C CYS A 294 -46.41 25.30 -47.07
N ALA A 295 -45.52 25.37 -47.99
CA ALA A 295 -45.39 24.96 -49.38
C ALA A 295 -43.99 25.21 -49.92
N ASP A 296 -43.62 24.41 -50.88
CA ASP A 296 -42.89 24.70 -52.12
C ASP A 296 -41.50 25.34 -52.17
N GLY A 297 -40.65 24.69 -52.94
CA GLY A 297 -39.78 25.34 -53.90
C GLY A 297 -38.30 24.92 -53.82
N ALA A 298 -37.94 23.82 -54.42
CA ALA A 298 -37.25 23.69 -55.71
C ALA A 298 -35.80 24.25 -55.79
N VAL A 299 -34.95 23.29 -56.16
CA VAL A 299 -33.96 23.31 -57.27
C VAL A 299 -32.53 23.77 -57.00
N ALA A 300 -31.67 22.79 -57.11
CA ALA A 300 -30.46 22.67 -57.93
C ALA A 300 -29.24 23.56 -57.61
N SER A 301 -28.12 23.01 -57.54
CA SER A 301 -27.15 22.50 -58.42
C SER A 301 -25.70 22.80 -58.01
N ARG A 302 -24.91 21.74 -57.99
CA ARG A 302 -23.56 21.58 -58.57
C ARG A 302 -22.60 22.78 -58.61
N LYS A 303 -21.38 22.54 -58.14
CA LYS A 303 -20.11 22.33 -58.90
C LYS A 303 -18.91 22.59 -58.00
N ASP A 304 -18.04 21.64 -57.85
CA ASP A 304 -16.68 21.45 -58.40
C ASP A 304 -15.72 22.66 -58.37
N GLY A 305 -14.50 22.35 -57.95
CA GLY A 305 -13.27 23.08 -58.31
C GLY A 305 -12.25 23.10 -57.20
N ASP A 306 -11.40 22.15 -57.02
CA ASP A 306 -10.05 21.87 -57.53
C ASP A 306 -9.14 23.11 -57.70
N ARG A 307 -7.96 23.03 -57.11
CA ARG A 307 -6.59 23.46 -57.49
C ARG A 307 -5.81 24.06 -56.35
N ARG A 308 -4.84 23.30 -55.85
CA ARG A 308 -3.40 23.28 -56.18
C ARG A 308 -2.66 24.63 -56.18
N LYS A 309 -1.47 24.53 -55.56
CA LYS A 309 -0.16 25.16 -55.79
C LYS A 309 0.21 26.27 -54.81
N ASP A 310 1.29 26.02 -54.18
CA ASP A 310 2.72 26.20 -54.44
C ASP A 310 3.27 27.60 -54.09
N GLY A 311 4.45 27.59 -53.50
CA GLY A 311 5.43 28.67 -53.60
C GLY A 311 5.96 29.15 -52.26
N SER A 312 6.97 28.59 -51.69
CA SER A 312 8.40 28.86 -51.85
C SER A 312 8.91 30.24 -51.43
N ARG A 313 9.89 30.18 -50.57
CA ARG A 313 11.19 30.87 -50.57
C ARG A 313 11.46 32.08 -49.71
N LYS A 314 12.62 31.91 -49.04
CA LYS A 314 13.72 32.87 -48.74
C LYS A 314 13.48 33.78 -47.54
N GLY A 315 14.38 33.91 -46.61
CA GLY A 315 15.83 33.86 -46.57
C GLY A 315 16.36 35.13 -45.92
N GLY A 316 17.40 35.04 -45.12
CA GLY A 316 18.15 36.20 -44.60
C GLY A 316 18.48 36.06 -43.10
N SER A 317 19.53 35.50 -42.63
CA SER A 317 20.96 35.85 -42.64
C SER A 317 21.28 37.24 -42.12
N ARG A 318 21.93 37.32 -40.99
CA ARG A 318 23.18 38.01 -40.64
C ARG A 318 23.28 38.28 -39.15
N LYS A 319 24.31 37.68 -38.48
CA LYS A 319 25.62 38.27 -38.11
C LYS A 319 25.44 39.37 -37.05
N GLY A 320 26.05 39.36 -35.94
CA GLY A 320 27.41 39.06 -35.49
C GLY A 320 27.59 39.72 -34.15
N GLY A 321 28.64 39.34 -33.46
CA GLY A 321 29.46 40.18 -32.61
C GLY A 321 29.66 39.62 -31.20
N GLY A 322 30.75 38.93 -31.01
CA GLY A 322 31.34 38.73 -29.68
C GLY A 322 32.30 39.87 -29.39
N PRO A 323 33.34 39.69 -28.55
CA PRO A 323 33.32 39.42 -27.11
C PRO A 323 34.10 40.55 -26.37
N LYS A 324 34.21 40.55 -25.01
CA LYS A 324 35.40 41.09 -24.24
C LYS A 324 35.24 40.79 -22.75
N ASP A 325 36.06 39.97 -22.24
CA ASP A 325 37.18 40.16 -21.28
C ASP A 325 37.01 41.19 -20.15
N GLY A 326 37.39 40.76 -18.95
CA GLY A 326 37.84 41.59 -17.84
C GLY A 326 37.68 40.90 -16.50
N LYS A 327 38.56 40.06 -16.08
CA LYS A 327 39.67 40.10 -15.14
C LYS A 327 39.45 40.82 -13.80
N LYS A 328 39.75 40.03 -12.76
CA LYS A 328 40.49 40.27 -11.51
C LYS A 328 39.81 40.98 -10.34
N GLY A 329 40.02 40.35 -9.20
CA GLY A 329 40.14 41.03 -7.93
C GLY A 329 39.83 40.13 -6.73
N ALA A 330 40.72 39.57 -6.21
CA ALA A 330 41.24 38.96 -5.04
C ALA A 330 41.05 39.77 -3.74
N ARG A 331 40.96 39.03 -2.65
CA ARG A 331 41.44 39.22 -1.28
C ARG A 331 40.42 39.52 -0.19
N ARG A 332 40.39 38.55 0.71
CA ARG A 332 40.64 38.58 2.16
C ARG A 332 39.68 39.35 3.06
N GLY A 333 39.18 38.62 4.01
CA GLY A 333 38.54 38.94 5.28
C GLY A 333 38.03 37.65 5.88
#